data_8e4aa4d86f3f005e305e27f82d7eb0be
#
_entry.id   8e4aa4d86f3f005e305e27f82d7eb0be
#
_cell.length_a   1.000
_cell.length_b   1.000
_cell.length_c   1.000
_cell.angle_alpha   90.00
_cell.angle_beta   90.00
_cell.angle_gamma   90.00
#
_symmetry.space_group_name_H-M   'P 1'
#
loop_
_entity.id
_entity.type
_entity.pdbx_description
1 polymer ?
#
loop_
_entity_poly.entity_id
_entity_poly.type
_entity_poly.pdbx_seq_one_letter_code
_entity_poly.pdbx_strand_id
1 'polypeptide(L)'
;MSAKLDEKCELICRYVSGKLAEWSAEGNETFARAQLAQLRRGIGRRPGDMPELWGILFKDMPQELMAQYGEPTYAEWATYTALTMYALHQQGRSIADNNMHRKDVSLGKALARLIVNDDDKDGRERIAKRLNAFATAYDMTEAAYYLRGLIQFLRTNDVGLDYVQLALDLYKFQFPEHAPGVRLKWGQDFYRAAVNDNTDKEGKAENNG
;
A
#
# COMPACT_ATOMS: atom_id res chain seq x y z
N MET A 1 -20.66 -7.42 14.76
CA MET A 1 -19.31 -7.68 14.16
C MET A 1 -18.88 -6.52 13.28
N SER A 2 -19.75 -5.95 12.43
CA SER A 2 -19.45 -4.78 11.56
C SER A 2 -18.94 -3.56 12.34
N ALA A 3 -19.62 -3.10 13.39
CA ALA A 3 -19.23 -1.91 14.16
C ALA A 3 -17.80 -1.95 14.73
N LYS A 4 -17.34 -3.11 15.24
CA LYS A 4 -15.97 -3.27 15.73
C LYS A 4 -14.93 -3.27 14.58
N LEU A 5 -15.29 -3.78 13.41
CA LEU A 5 -14.42 -3.73 12.23
C LEU A 5 -14.29 -2.28 11.76
N ASP A 6 -15.39 -1.55 11.69
CA ASP A 6 -15.43 -0.15 11.24
C ASP A 6 -14.63 0.74 12.20
N GLU A 7 -14.78 0.57 13.52
CA GLU A 7 -13.98 1.26 14.52
C GLU A 7 -12.47 1.01 14.36
N LYS A 8 -12.06 -0.25 14.16
CA LYS A 8 -10.65 -0.56 13.90
C LYS A 8 -10.15 -0.01 12.57
N CYS A 9 -10.98 0.02 11.55
CA CYS A 9 -10.64 0.66 10.28
C CYS A 9 -10.38 2.16 10.45
N GLU A 10 -11.18 2.87 11.25
CA GLU A 10 -10.98 4.29 11.55
C GLU A 10 -9.67 4.52 12.31
N LEU A 11 -9.36 3.67 13.31
CA LEU A 11 -8.10 3.75 14.06
C LEU A 11 -6.88 3.49 13.17
N ILE A 12 -6.93 2.48 12.29
CA ILE A 12 -5.87 2.19 11.31
C ILE A 12 -5.69 3.38 10.37
N CYS A 13 -6.78 3.94 9.84
CA CYS A 13 -6.76 5.10 8.96
C CYS A 13 -6.06 6.29 9.63
N ARG A 14 -6.47 6.62 10.85
CA ARG A 14 -5.90 7.73 11.64
C ARG A 14 -4.42 7.49 11.94
N TYR A 15 -4.05 6.29 12.37
CA TYR A 15 -2.67 5.95 12.70
C TYR A 15 -1.75 6.04 11.48
N VAL A 16 -2.10 5.39 10.37
CA VAL A 16 -1.26 5.40 9.16
C VAL A 16 -1.19 6.80 8.55
N SER A 17 -2.31 7.53 8.48
CA SER A 17 -2.32 8.93 8.02
C SER A 17 -1.44 9.82 8.89
N GLY A 18 -1.47 9.63 10.22
CA GLY A 18 -0.63 10.36 11.16
C GLY A 18 0.86 10.12 10.91
N LYS A 19 1.28 8.87 10.70
CA LYS A 19 2.69 8.53 10.37
C LYS A 19 3.13 9.14 9.05
N LEU A 20 2.31 9.05 8.00
CA LEU A 20 2.62 9.64 6.71
C LEU A 20 2.71 11.18 6.79
N ALA A 21 1.83 11.81 7.57
CA ALA A 21 1.85 13.26 7.81
C ALA A 21 3.09 13.69 8.61
N GLU A 22 3.47 12.94 9.66
CA GLU A 22 4.68 13.18 10.46
C GLU A 22 5.93 13.20 9.56
N TRP A 23 6.06 12.22 8.66
CA TRP A 23 7.20 12.15 7.75
C TRP A 23 7.18 13.20 6.65
N SER A 24 6.01 13.72 6.30
CA SER A 24 5.84 14.76 5.26
C SER A 24 5.87 16.19 5.83
N ALA A 25 5.95 16.35 7.15
CA ALA A 25 5.97 17.67 7.78
C ALA A 25 7.25 18.45 7.44
N GLU A 26 7.10 19.75 7.28
CA GLU A 26 8.21 20.65 7.00
C GLU A 26 9.29 20.54 8.10
N GLY A 27 10.55 20.49 7.69
CA GLY A 27 11.69 20.31 8.60
C GLY A 27 11.98 18.89 9.07
N ASN A 28 11.09 17.91 8.81
CA ASN A 28 11.23 16.51 9.26
C ASN A 28 11.99 15.60 8.27
N GLU A 29 12.52 16.11 7.17
CA GLU A 29 13.08 15.28 6.09
C GLU A 29 14.19 14.34 6.59
N THR A 30 15.14 14.83 7.40
CA THR A 30 16.24 14.01 7.92
C THR A 30 15.73 12.93 8.86
N PHE A 31 14.78 13.28 9.74
CA PHE A 31 14.14 12.34 10.65
C PHE A 31 13.35 11.27 9.88
N ALA A 32 12.52 11.67 8.93
CA ALA A 32 11.75 10.77 8.09
C ALA A 32 12.66 9.81 7.31
N ARG A 33 13.74 10.32 6.71
CA ARG A 33 14.73 9.52 5.97
C ARG A 33 15.35 8.43 6.86
N ALA A 34 15.71 8.78 8.10
CA ALA A 34 16.28 7.83 9.07
C ALA A 34 15.25 6.75 9.45
N GLN A 35 14.01 7.12 9.79
CA GLN A 35 12.96 6.16 10.14
C GLN A 35 12.59 5.25 8.96
N LEU A 36 12.44 5.79 7.76
CA LEU A 36 12.16 4.99 6.57
C LEU A 36 13.33 4.04 6.23
N ALA A 37 14.58 4.44 6.49
CA ALA A 37 15.73 3.55 6.33
C ALA A 37 15.68 2.35 7.30
N GLN A 38 15.24 2.57 8.54
CA GLN A 38 15.03 1.51 9.51
C GLN A 38 13.86 0.60 9.10
N LEU A 39 12.71 1.17 8.73
CA LEU A 39 11.54 0.40 8.29
C LEU A 39 11.83 -0.53 7.12
N ARG A 40 12.68 -0.12 6.17
CA ARG A 40 13.09 -1.00 5.05
C ARG A 40 13.78 -2.28 5.49
N ARG A 41 14.47 -2.28 6.64
CA ARG A 41 15.10 -3.48 7.20
C ARG A 41 14.08 -4.50 7.71
N GLY A 42 12.87 -4.03 8.03
CA GLY A 42 11.74 -4.84 8.46
C GLY A 42 10.99 -5.55 7.33
N ILE A 43 11.29 -5.25 6.06
CA ILE A 43 10.59 -5.88 4.93
C ILE A 43 10.80 -7.39 4.91
N GLY A 44 9.69 -8.14 4.91
CA GLY A 44 9.72 -9.61 4.95
C GLY A 44 9.97 -10.20 6.34
N ARG A 45 10.03 -9.36 7.38
CA ARG A 45 10.04 -9.79 8.78
C ARG A 45 8.64 -9.73 9.37
N ARG A 46 8.43 -10.48 10.42
CA ARG A 46 7.19 -10.44 11.20
C ARG A 46 7.16 -9.16 12.06
N PRO A 47 5.99 -8.55 12.28
CA PRO A 47 5.86 -7.50 13.29
C PRO A 47 6.38 -7.98 14.64
N GLY A 48 7.26 -7.18 15.27
CA GLY A 48 7.88 -7.53 16.56
C GLY A 48 9.26 -8.19 16.49
N ASP A 49 9.65 -8.81 15.35
CA ASP A 49 10.97 -9.47 15.21
C ASP A 49 12.17 -8.51 15.34
N MET A 50 11.93 -7.22 15.14
CA MET A 50 12.97 -6.20 15.14
C MET A 50 12.70 -5.14 16.20
N PRO A 51 13.33 -5.25 17.41
CA PRO A 51 13.12 -4.29 18.50
C PRO A 51 13.43 -2.84 18.14
N GLU A 52 14.36 -2.62 17.23
CA GLU A 52 14.72 -1.28 16.74
C GLU A 52 13.57 -0.56 15.99
N LEU A 53 12.53 -1.28 15.58
CA LEU A 53 11.34 -0.71 14.93
C LEU A 53 10.22 -0.34 15.90
N TRP A 54 10.28 -0.80 17.16
CA TRP A 54 9.20 -0.59 18.12
C TRP A 54 8.89 0.89 18.36
N GLY A 55 9.92 1.73 18.46
CA GLY A 55 9.76 3.17 18.64
C GLY A 55 9.11 3.86 17.45
N ILE A 56 9.21 3.31 16.25
CA ILE A 56 8.56 3.83 15.05
C ILE A 56 7.11 3.33 14.96
N LEU A 57 6.90 2.05 15.26
CA LEU A 57 5.62 1.37 15.02
C LEU A 57 4.63 1.51 16.17
N PHE A 58 5.10 1.41 17.43
CA PHE A 58 4.17 1.32 18.57
C PHE A 58 4.00 2.64 19.33
N LYS A 59 4.90 3.60 19.16
CA LYS A 59 4.88 4.86 19.94
C LYS A 59 3.52 5.57 19.92
N ASP A 60 2.85 5.63 18.77
CA ASP A 60 1.60 6.35 18.59
C ASP A 60 0.45 5.42 18.12
N MET A 61 0.68 4.10 18.21
CA MET A 61 -0.34 3.13 17.82
C MET A 61 -1.43 3.06 18.90
N PRO A 62 -2.72 3.17 18.54
CA PRO A 62 -3.81 2.95 19.48
C PRO A 62 -3.73 1.57 20.12
N GLN A 63 -3.96 1.50 21.44
CA GLN A 63 -3.89 0.23 22.20
C GLN A 63 -4.88 -0.81 21.67
N GLU A 64 -6.01 -0.38 21.14
CA GLU A 64 -7.05 -1.22 20.55
C GLU A 64 -6.56 -1.98 19.30
N LEU A 65 -5.50 -1.51 18.66
CA LEU A 65 -4.87 -2.17 17.51
C LEU A 65 -3.78 -3.14 17.92
N MET A 66 -3.21 -3.01 19.12
CA MET A 66 -2.09 -3.80 19.61
C MET A 66 -2.54 -5.16 20.13
N ALA A 67 -1.63 -6.14 20.01
CA ALA A 67 -1.77 -7.43 20.67
C ALA A 67 -1.67 -7.29 22.19
N GLN A 68 -2.53 -7.99 22.92
CA GLN A 68 -2.37 -8.11 24.37
C GLN A 68 -1.28 -9.10 24.76
N TYR A 69 -1.04 -10.11 23.92
CA TYR A 69 -0.06 -11.17 24.11
C TYR A 69 0.53 -11.67 22.77
N GLY A 70 1.81 -11.93 22.76
CA GLY A 70 2.63 -12.76 21.88
C GLY A 70 2.48 -12.68 20.36
N GLU A 71 1.27 -12.87 19.82
CA GLU A 71 1.04 -12.90 18.39
C GLU A 71 0.56 -11.54 17.86
N PRO A 72 1.13 -11.01 16.76
CA PRO A 72 0.66 -9.77 16.18
C PRO A 72 -0.80 -9.83 15.75
N THR A 73 -1.56 -8.77 16.02
CA THR A 73 -2.94 -8.62 15.54
C THR A 73 -2.96 -8.44 14.02
N TYR A 74 -4.13 -8.63 13.42
CA TYR A 74 -4.36 -8.30 12.01
C TYR A 74 -4.10 -6.82 11.67
N ALA A 75 -4.35 -5.92 12.64
CA ALA A 75 -4.06 -4.50 12.49
C ALA A 75 -2.56 -4.21 12.52
N GLU A 76 -1.80 -4.84 13.42
CA GLU A 76 -0.35 -4.74 13.45
C GLU A 76 0.28 -5.26 12.15
N TRP A 77 -0.15 -6.42 11.65
CA TRP A 77 0.30 -6.95 10.37
C TRP A 77 0.01 -5.98 9.21
N ALA A 78 -1.20 -5.46 9.13
CA ALA A 78 -1.61 -4.57 8.05
C ALA A 78 -0.84 -3.25 8.05
N THR A 79 -0.75 -2.59 9.21
CA THR A 79 -0.04 -1.31 9.35
C THR A 79 1.46 -1.46 9.15
N TYR A 80 2.08 -2.50 9.74
CA TYR A 80 3.48 -2.83 9.54
C TYR A 80 3.82 -3.06 8.08
N THR A 81 3.04 -3.89 7.40
CA THR A 81 3.26 -4.19 5.98
C THR A 81 3.11 -2.92 5.14
N ALA A 82 2.05 -2.14 5.34
CA ALA A 82 1.85 -0.90 4.59
C ALA A 82 2.98 0.10 4.79
N LEU A 83 3.43 0.34 6.04
CA LEU A 83 4.48 1.32 6.35
C LEU A 83 5.87 0.87 5.86
N THR A 84 6.19 -0.43 5.95
CA THR A 84 7.45 -0.96 5.41
C THR A 84 7.47 -0.92 3.88
N MET A 85 6.34 -1.15 3.22
CA MET A 85 6.19 -0.99 1.77
C MET A 85 6.25 0.47 1.33
N TYR A 86 5.67 1.40 2.10
CA TYR A 86 5.87 2.84 1.86
C TYR A 86 7.35 3.21 1.93
N ALA A 87 8.06 2.75 2.96
CA ALA A 87 9.48 3.00 3.11
C ALA A 87 10.32 2.47 1.94
N LEU A 88 9.94 1.32 1.35
CA LEU A 88 10.54 0.80 0.12
C LEU A 88 10.23 1.69 -1.08
N HIS A 89 8.98 2.09 -1.22
CA HIS A 89 8.50 2.89 -2.35
C HIS A 89 9.14 4.28 -2.37
N GLN A 90 9.26 4.91 -1.20
CA GLN A 90 9.86 6.24 -1.03
C GLN A 90 11.39 6.25 -1.13
N GLN A 91 12.05 5.09 -1.17
CA GLN A 91 13.50 5.00 -1.17
C GLN A 91 14.15 5.76 -2.35
N GLY A 92 15.06 6.66 -2.05
CA GLY A 92 15.79 7.46 -3.04
C GLY A 92 15.04 8.68 -3.56
N ARG A 93 13.89 9.04 -2.96
CA ARG A 93 13.10 10.21 -3.31
C ARG A 93 12.95 11.14 -2.11
N SER A 94 12.89 12.46 -2.38
CA SER A 94 12.46 13.46 -1.40
C SER A 94 10.94 13.30 -1.17
N ILE A 95 10.51 13.29 0.09
CA ILE A 95 9.09 13.24 0.42
C ILE A 95 8.40 14.56 0.02
N ALA A 96 9.10 15.69 0.17
CA ALA A 96 8.57 17.00 -0.16
C ALA A 96 8.27 17.15 -1.66
N ASP A 97 9.19 16.69 -2.51
CA ASP A 97 9.08 16.88 -3.96
C ASP A 97 8.33 15.73 -4.64
N ASN A 98 8.56 14.51 -4.21
CA ASN A 98 7.99 13.31 -4.82
C ASN A 98 7.58 12.27 -3.78
N ASN A 99 6.46 12.53 -3.10
CA ASN A 99 5.87 11.61 -2.15
C ASN A 99 5.20 10.44 -2.89
N MET A 100 5.52 9.22 -2.52
CA MET A 100 4.90 8.02 -3.09
C MET A 100 3.53 7.69 -2.47
N HIS A 101 3.12 8.39 -1.40
CA HIS A 101 1.73 8.34 -0.95
C HIS A 101 0.87 9.27 -1.82
N ARG A 102 -0.09 8.69 -2.54
CA ARG A 102 -1.04 9.41 -3.40
C ARG A 102 -2.46 9.03 -2.98
N LYS A 103 -3.15 9.94 -2.30
CA LYS A 103 -4.53 9.75 -1.87
C LYS A 103 -5.43 9.33 -3.03
N ASP A 104 -6.40 8.45 -2.76
CA ASP A 104 -7.40 7.94 -3.70
C ASP A 104 -6.85 7.09 -4.88
N VAL A 105 -5.54 6.77 -4.86
CA VAL A 105 -4.93 5.85 -5.82
C VAL A 105 -4.81 4.46 -5.19
N SER A 106 -5.80 3.62 -5.38
CA SER A 106 -5.78 2.23 -4.90
C SER A 106 -4.69 1.40 -5.57
N LEU A 107 -4.35 0.23 -4.98
CA LEU A 107 -3.37 -0.69 -5.57
C LEU A 107 -3.73 -1.09 -7.01
N GLY A 108 -5.00 -1.41 -7.28
CA GLY A 108 -5.46 -1.75 -8.62
C GLY A 108 -5.28 -0.61 -9.61
N LYS A 109 -5.66 0.63 -9.24
CA LYS A 109 -5.45 1.82 -10.06
C LYS A 109 -3.97 2.10 -10.33
N ALA A 110 -3.13 1.99 -9.29
CA ALA A 110 -1.69 2.20 -9.42
C ALA A 110 -1.07 1.20 -10.41
N LEU A 111 -1.43 -0.08 -10.29
CA LEU A 111 -0.92 -1.13 -11.19
C LEU A 111 -1.41 -0.95 -12.63
N ALA A 112 -2.64 -0.48 -12.83
CA ALA A 112 -3.15 -0.18 -14.17
C ALA A 112 -2.33 0.90 -14.90
N ARG A 113 -1.81 1.90 -14.17
CA ARG A 113 -0.94 2.96 -14.72
C ARG A 113 0.42 2.46 -15.24
N LEU A 114 0.80 1.24 -14.89
CA LEU A 114 2.01 0.61 -15.43
C LEU A 114 1.82 0.08 -16.86
N ILE A 115 0.58 0.06 -17.35
CA ILE A 115 0.23 -0.40 -18.70
C ILE A 115 0.27 0.84 -19.60
N VAL A 116 1.35 0.98 -20.36
CA VAL A 116 1.64 2.18 -21.15
C VAL A 116 0.76 2.29 -22.41
N ASN A 117 0.38 1.15 -22.99
CA ASN A 117 -0.45 1.06 -24.19
C ASN A 117 -1.46 -0.07 -24.04
N ASP A 118 -2.68 0.14 -24.53
CA ASP A 118 -3.72 -0.90 -24.55
C ASP A 118 -3.33 -2.14 -25.38
N ASP A 119 -2.46 -1.96 -26.35
CA ASP A 119 -1.90 -3.03 -27.18
C ASP A 119 -0.81 -3.85 -26.47
N ASP A 120 -0.28 -3.40 -25.30
CA ASP A 120 0.67 -4.18 -24.49
C ASP A 120 -0.06 -5.27 -23.68
N LYS A 121 -0.60 -6.25 -24.41
CA LYS A 121 -1.28 -7.41 -23.82
C LYS A 121 -0.35 -8.20 -22.89
N ASP A 122 0.91 -8.33 -23.28
CA ASP A 122 1.93 -9.07 -22.50
C ASP A 122 2.26 -8.35 -21.20
N GLY A 123 2.35 -7.02 -21.21
CA GLY A 123 2.55 -6.19 -20.03
C GLY A 123 1.37 -6.28 -19.07
N ARG A 124 0.16 -6.17 -19.60
CA ARG A 124 -1.08 -6.32 -18.83
C ARG A 124 -1.18 -7.70 -18.17
N GLU A 125 -0.94 -8.76 -18.93
CA GLU A 125 -0.99 -10.13 -18.42
C GLU A 125 0.07 -10.36 -17.33
N ARG A 126 1.29 -9.86 -17.52
CA ARG A 126 2.39 -9.93 -16.55
C ARG A 126 2.02 -9.28 -15.21
N ILE A 127 1.40 -8.08 -15.25
CA ILE A 127 0.97 -7.35 -14.04
C ILE A 127 -0.21 -8.06 -13.40
N ALA A 128 -1.22 -8.48 -14.18
CA ALA A 128 -2.37 -9.24 -13.70
C ALA A 128 -1.96 -10.53 -13.00
N LYS A 129 -1.02 -11.28 -13.57
CA LYS A 129 -0.48 -12.52 -12.95
C LYS A 129 0.16 -12.25 -11.58
N ARG A 130 0.90 -11.15 -11.44
CA ARG A 130 1.50 -10.76 -10.15
C ARG A 130 0.46 -10.29 -9.13
N LEU A 131 -0.55 -9.51 -9.57
CA LEU A 131 -1.67 -9.11 -8.73
C LEU A 131 -2.46 -10.33 -8.26
N ASN A 132 -2.70 -11.30 -9.14
CA ASN A 132 -3.36 -12.55 -8.80
C ASN A 132 -2.57 -13.35 -7.74
N ALA A 133 -1.25 -13.47 -7.88
CA ALA A 133 -0.41 -14.14 -6.89
C ALA A 133 -0.52 -13.46 -5.52
N PHE A 134 -0.48 -12.13 -5.46
CA PHE A 134 -0.71 -11.37 -4.22
C PHE A 134 -2.13 -11.61 -3.67
N ALA A 135 -3.15 -11.51 -4.51
CA ALA A 135 -4.55 -11.65 -4.11
C ALA A 135 -4.92 -13.06 -3.62
N THR A 136 -4.15 -14.08 -4.00
CA THR A 136 -4.35 -15.49 -3.60
C THR A 136 -3.38 -15.96 -2.52
N ALA A 137 -2.57 -15.05 -1.94
CA ALA A 137 -1.66 -15.37 -0.86
C ALA A 137 -2.39 -16.02 0.32
N TYR A 138 -1.77 -17.04 0.89
CA TYR A 138 -2.34 -17.82 1.98
C TYR A 138 -2.30 -17.08 3.33
N ASP A 139 -1.23 -16.34 3.57
CA ASP A 139 -1.04 -15.57 4.81
C ASP A 139 -0.38 -14.21 4.53
N MET A 140 -0.20 -13.42 5.58
CA MET A 140 0.40 -12.09 5.46
C MET A 140 1.90 -12.11 5.13
N THR A 141 2.61 -13.18 5.43
CA THR A 141 4.02 -13.33 5.07
C THR A 141 4.16 -13.50 3.56
N GLU A 142 3.36 -14.37 2.98
CA GLU A 142 3.31 -14.58 1.54
C GLU A 142 2.75 -13.34 0.82
N ALA A 143 1.69 -12.73 1.37
CA ALA A 143 1.16 -11.47 0.83
C ALA A 143 2.20 -10.37 0.79
N ALA A 144 2.98 -10.17 1.86
CA ALA A 144 4.06 -9.18 1.92
C ALA A 144 5.16 -9.48 0.90
N TYR A 145 5.48 -10.74 0.66
CA TYR A 145 6.45 -11.16 -0.35
C TYR A 145 6.03 -10.74 -1.76
N TYR A 146 4.79 -11.06 -2.18
CA TYR A 146 4.29 -10.67 -3.50
C TYR A 146 4.09 -9.16 -3.62
N LEU A 147 3.56 -8.52 -2.57
CA LEU A 147 3.35 -7.07 -2.53
C LEU A 147 4.66 -6.31 -2.72
N ARG A 148 5.75 -6.77 -2.10
CA ARG A 148 7.08 -6.18 -2.30
C ARG A 148 7.45 -6.10 -3.78
N GLY A 149 7.20 -7.15 -4.55
CA GLY A 149 7.46 -7.17 -5.99
C GLY A 149 6.61 -6.13 -6.74
N LEU A 150 5.32 -6.00 -6.40
CA LEU A 150 4.43 -4.99 -6.97
C LEU A 150 4.89 -3.57 -6.64
N ILE A 151 5.26 -3.30 -5.39
CA ILE A 151 5.76 -1.99 -4.96
C ILE A 151 7.07 -1.63 -5.67
N GLN A 152 7.97 -2.59 -5.91
CA GLN A 152 9.19 -2.35 -6.69
C GLN A 152 8.87 -1.93 -8.14
N PHE A 153 7.85 -2.52 -8.76
CA PHE A 153 7.39 -2.11 -10.09
C PHE A 153 6.83 -0.69 -10.08
N LEU A 154 5.96 -0.37 -9.12
CA LEU A 154 5.42 0.99 -8.97
C LEU A 154 6.56 2.01 -8.74
N ARG A 155 7.53 1.65 -7.90
CA ARG A 155 8.70 2.49 -7.62
C ARG A 155 9.54 2.76 -8.87
N THR A 156 9.82 1.75 -9.68
CA THR A 156 10.62 1.90 -10.91
C THR A 156 9.95 2.81 -11.94
N ASN A 157 8.63 2.84 -11.95
CA ASN A 157 7.83 3.63 -12.88
C ASN A 157 7.28 4.94 -12.28
N ASP A 158 7.71 5.30 -11.08
CA ASP A 158 7.32 6.54 -10.39
C ASP A 158 5.81 6.69 -10.16
N VAL A 159 5.10 5.58 -9.96
CA VAL A 159 3.66 5.53 -9.77
C VAL A 159 3.33 5.45 -8.28
N GLY A 160 2.75 6.52 -7.72
CA GLY A 160 2.33 6.56 -6.31
C GLY A 160 1.09 5.74 -5.99
N LEU A 161 0.86 5.46 -4.71
CA LEU A 161 -0.17 4.58 -4.16
C LEU A 161 -0.75 5.16 -2.86
N ASP A 162 -2.03 4.95 -2.58
CA ASP A 162 -2.65 5.29 -1.29
C ASP A 162 -2.31 4.23 -0.23
N TYR A 163 -1.38 4.57 0.66
CA TYR A 163 -0.90 3.68 1.72
C TYR A 163 -1.89 3.55 2.89
N VAL A 164 -2.78 4.52 3.08
CA VAL A 164 -3.88 4.41 4.06
C VAL A 164 -4.87 3.37 3.57
N GLN A 165 -5.28 3.49 2.31
CA GLN A 165 -6.18 2.51 1.68
C GLN A 165 -5.54 1.11 1.63
N LEU A 166 -4.24 1.02 1.32
CA LEU A 166 -3.52 -0.25 1.32
C LEU A 166 -3.55 -0.92 2.70
N ALA A 167 -3.32 -0.15 3.78
CA ALA A 167 -3.38 -0.69 5.14
C ALA A 167 -4.79 -1.22 5.49
N LEU A 168 -5.84 -0.49 5.10
CA LEU A 168 -7.23 -0.93 5.28
C LEU A 168 -7.55 -2.20 4.47
N ASP A 169 -7.10 -2.24 3.23
CA ASP A 169 -7.29 -3.41 2.36
C ASP A 169 -6.56 -4.62 2.95
N LEU A 170 -5.30 -4.48 3.39
CA LEU A 170 -4.52 -5.54 4.03
C LEU A 170 -5.16 -6.01 5.36
N TYR A 171 -5.75 -5.10 6.14
CA TYR A 171 -6.46 -5.46 7.35
C TYR A 171 -7.68 -6.32 7.04
N LYS A 172 -8.53 -5.87 6.11
CA LYS A 172 -9.74 -6.60 5.68
C LYS A 172 -9.42 -7.90 4.96
N PHE A 173 -8.32 -7.96 4.22
CA PHE A 173 -7.88 -9.14 3.48
C PHE A 173 -7.62 -10.35 4.38
N GLN A 174 -7.29 -10.14 5.66
CA GLN A 174 -7.03 -11.21 6.61
C GLN A 174 -8.30 -11.89 7.15
N PHE A 175 -9.48 -11.35 6.85
CA PHE A 175 -10.76 -11.95 7.26
C PHE A 175 -11.38 -12.70 6.08
N PRO A 176 -11.65 -14.00 6.21
CA PRO A 176 -12.24 -14.80 5.12
C PRO A 176 -13.53 -14.22 4.53
N GLU A 177 -14.37 -13.59 5.37
CA GLU A 177 -15.62 -12.95 4.98
C GLU A 177 -15.43 -11.63 4.21
N HIS A 178 -14.31 -10.94 4.38
CA HIS A 178 -14.02 -9.65 3.74
C HIS A 178 -13.04 -9.74 2.57
N ALA A 179 -12.16 -10.76 2.57
CA ALA A 179 -11.14 -10.95 1.54
C ALA A 179 -11.70 -11.00 0.11
N PRO A 180 -12.85 -11.65 -0.18
CA PRO A 180 -13.42 -11.64 -1.52
C PRO A 180 -13.77 -10.23 -2.02
N GLY A 181 -14.31 -9.37 -1.15
CA GLY A 181 -14.64 -7.98 -1.49
C GLY A 181 -13.39 -7.14 -1.78
N VAL A 182 -12.32 -7.35 -1.01
CA VAL A 182 -11.03 -6.67 -1.25
C VAL A 182 -10.43 -7.09 -2.59
N ARG A 183 -10.40 -8.40 -2.88
CA ARG A 183 -9.93 -8.95 -4.17
C ARG A 183 -10.72 -8.41 -5.35
N LEU A 184 -12.04 -8.39 -5.23
CA LEU A 184 -12.93 -7.85 -6.26
C LEU A 184 -12.62 -6.37 -6.54
N LYS A 185 -12.45 -5.56 -5.49
CA LYS A 185 -12.09 -4.15 -5.61
C LYS A 185 -10.75 -3.96 -6.33
N TRP A 186 -9.71 -4.70 -5.94
CA TRP A 186 -8.40 -4.62 -6.61
C TRP A 186 -8.50 -4.95 -8.10
N GLY A 187 -9.24 -6.01 -8.45
CA GLY A 187 -9.48 -6.39 -9.84
C GLY A 187 -10.27 -5.34 -10.61
N GLN A 188 -11.39 -4.85 -10.04
CA GLN A 188 -12.20 -3.82 -10.66
C GLN A 188 -11.41 -2.53 -10.90
N ASP A 189 -10.64 -2.08 -9.92
CA ASP A 189 -9.83 -0.87 -10.04
C ASP A 189 -8.73 -1.04 -11.10
N PHE A 190 -8.12 -2.23 -11.19
CA PHE A 190 -7.12 -2.54 -12.21
C PHE A 190 -7.68 -2.51 -13.63
N TYR A 191 -8.83 -3.16 -13.85
CA TYR A 191 -9.40 -3.23 -15.20
C TYR A 191 -10.17 -1.97 -15.63
N ARG A 192 -10.77 -1.21 -14.69
CA ARG A 192 -11.46 0.05 -15.00
C ARG A 192 -10.50 1.20 -15.32
N ALA A 193 -9.41 1.31 -14.57
CA ALA A 193 -8.45 2.40 -14.79
C ALA A 193 -7.76 2.28 -16.17
N ALA A 194 -7.59 1.05 -16.66
CA ALA A 194 -7.05 0.81 -17.99
C ALA A 194 -7.97 1.31 -19.13
N VAL A 195 -9.28 1.43 -18.90
CA VAL A 195 -10.25 1.93 -19.89
C VAL A 195 -10.35 3.46 -19.88
N ASN A 196 -10.24 4.10 -18.71
CA ASN A 196 -10.46 5.55 -18.58
C ASN A 196 -9.27 6.40 -19.07
N ASP A 197 -8.03 5.90 -19.03
CA ASP A 197 -6.87 6.62 -19.59
C ASP A 197 -6.90 6.74 -21.11
N ASN A 198 -7.71 5.94 -21.81
CA ASN A 198 -7.88 6.00 -23.26
C ASN A 198 -8.87 7.07 -23.69
N THR A 199 -9.98 7.25 -22.98
CA THR A 199 -10.97 8.28 -23.31
C THR A 199 -10.39 9.69 -23.17
N ASP A 200 -9.47 9.92 -22.26
CA ASP A 200 -8.82 11.23 -22.09
C ASP A 200 -7.73 11.52 -23.14
N LYS A 201 -7.18 10.50 -23.80
CA LYS A 201 -6.20 10.67 -24.90
C LYS A 201 -6.87 10.90 -26.25
N GLU A 202 -7.98 10.22 -26.51
CA GLU A 202 -8.77 10.43 -27.77
C GLU A 202 -9.43 11.81 -27.80
N GLY A 203 -9.98 12.30 -26.67
CA GLY A 203 -10.58 13.62 -26.57
C GLY A 203 -9.59 14.80 -26.72
N LYS A 204 -8.27 14.58 -26.58
CA LYS A 204 -7.23 15.59 -26.83
C LYS A 204 -6.71 15.58 -28.27
N ALA A 205 -6.87 14.49 -29.01
CA ALA A 205 -6.46 14.40 -30.40
C ALA A 205 -7.47 15.05 -31.35
N GLU A 206 -8.76 15.05 -31.01
CA GLU A 206 -9.82 15.65 -31.84
C GLU A 206 -9.94 17.19 -31.72
N ASN A 207 -9.32 17.80 -30.66
CA ASN A 207 -9.40 19.26 -30.45
C ASN A 207 -8.20 20.05 -31.02
N ASN A 208 -7.29 19.41 -31.77
CA ASN A 208 -6.12 20.04 -32.41
C ASN A 208 -6.06 19.80 -33.93
N GLY A 209 -7.24 19.61 -34.57
CA GLY A 209 -7.40 19.53 -36.02
C GLY A 209 -8.07 20.76 -36.61
#